data_65e41a68d73fa8f587a7788b3bc7cfe3
#
_entry.id   65e41a68d73fa8f587a7788b3bc7cfe3
#
_cell.length_a   1.000
_cell.length_b   1.000
_cell.length_c   1.000
_cell.angle_alpha   90.00
_cell.angle_beta   90.00
_cell.angle_gamma   90.00
#
_symmetry.space_group_name_H-M   'P 1'
#
loop_
_entity.id
_entity.type
_entity.pdbx_description
1 polymer ?
#
loop_
_entity_poly.entity_id
_entity_poly.type
_entity_poly.pdbx_seq_one_letter_code
_entity_poly.pdbx_strand_id
1 'polypeptide(L)'
;MRKIAIKIQPLVASVLLAAAPANARTILFLGSSFTYGAHSAAQHFHPETVHDLIEPDAHGETYGGVPAIFKAFTMEAGLTDYDVSSELVGGKGLEYWFTDPQKLAAINKPWDIVVMHGFSTLDQAHPGDRTLLLSSSKRIAQMFLSQNPNAKLWLFATWSRADQTFPDGAPWHGKPIQQMGKDVQAAYEQAVREEPRYAGIVPVGLAWNRAIDTGVADDNPYDDIGASKIDLWAYDHYHASSFGYYLEALMDFGKITGQDPLVLAGTDQVAEALGISPAQSKALMQVAHDTLAAK
;
A
#
# COMPACT_ATOMS: atom_id res chain seq x y z
N MET A 1 1.24 -53.78 -39.60
CA MET A 1 1.05 -52.89 -38.41
C MET A 1 1.60 -51.50 -38.74
N ARG A 2 0.74 -50.51 -39.01
CA ARG A 2 1.14 -49.12 -39.30
C ARG A 2 1.19 -48.34 -37.97
N LYS A 3 2.39 -47.84 -37.63
CA LYS A 3 2.56 -46.94 -36.48
C LYS A 3 2.12 -45.52 -36.87
N ILE A 4 1.08 -45.03 -36.22
CA ILE A 4 0.63 -43.64 -36.33
C ILE A 4 1.47 -42.81 -35.33
N ALA A 5 2.30 -41.89 -35.85
CA ALA A 5 3.05 -40.95 -35.05
C ALA A 5 2.19 -39.71 -34.84
N ILE A 6 1.77 -39.47 -33.61
CA ILE A 6 1.07 -38.26 -33.21
C ILE A 6 2.14 -37.15 -32.97
N LYS A 7 2.15 -36.14 -33.83
CA LYS A 7 2.95 -34.91 -33.59
C LYS A 7 2.22 -34.01 -32.62
N ILE A 8 2.73 -33.90 -31.40
CA ILE A 8 2.31 -32.90 -30.44
C ILE A 8 3.04 -31.58 -30.78
N GLN A 9 2.32 -30.59 -31.26
CA GLN A 9 2.85 -29.24 -31.39
C GLN A 9 2.75 -28.54 -30.03
N PRO A 10 3.83 -27.86 -29.55
CA PRO A 10 3.74 -27.06 -28.35
C PRO A 10 2.92 -25.82 -28.65
N LEU A 11 1.87 -25.61 -27.85
CA LEU A 11 1.09 -24.37 -27.83
C LEU A 11 1.96 -23.30 -27.14
N VAL A 12 2.58 -22.41 -27.92
CA VAL A 12 3.26 -21.23 -27.40
C VAL A 12 2.16 -20.23 -27.07
N ALA A 13 1.82 -20.11 -25.78
CA ALA A 13 0.97 -19.05 -25.30
C ALA A 13 1.78 -17.74 -25.39
N SER A 14 1.53 -16.94 -26.41
CA SER A 14 2.05 -15.57 -26.50
C SER A 14 1.30 -14.72 -25.47
N VAL A 15 1.96 -14.37 -24.38
CA VAL A 15 1.50 -13.30 -23.48
C VAL A 15 1.61 -12.01 -24.28
N LEU A 16 0.48 -11.51 -24.76
CA LEU A 16 0.35 -10.16 -25.28
C LEU A 16 0.44 -9.21 -24.08
N LEU A 17 1.60 -8.61 -23.85
CA LEU A 17 1.65 -7.36 -23.07
C LEU A 17 0.78 -6.36 -23.84
N ALA A 18 -0.37 -6.04 -23.28
CA ALA A 18 -1.20 -4.95 -23.78
C ALA A 18 -0.40 -3.66 -23.59
N ALA A 19 -0.03 -2.99 -24.70
CA ALA A 19 0.55 -1.66 -24.65
C ALA A 19 -0.43 -0.76 -23.88
N ALA A 20 0.09 0.01 -22.92
CA ALA A 20 -0.72 0.98 -22.18
C ALA A 20 -1.42 1.92 -23.18
N PRO A 21 -2.68 2.32 -22.94
CA PRO A 21 -3.36 3.26 -23.79
C PRO A 21 -2.54 4.58 -23.88
N ALA A 22 -2.54 5.24 -25.03
CA ALA A 22 -1.71 6.42 -25.33
C ALA A 22 -1.88 7.61 -24.35
N ASN A 23 -2.80 7.53 -23.39
CA ASN A 23 -3.11 8.52 -22.35
C ASN A 23 -3.25 7.88 -20.96
N ALA A 24 -2.52 6.80 -20.66
CA ALA A 24 -2.55 6.19 -19.33
C ALA A 24 -1.97 7.16 -18.29
N ARG A 25 -2.65 7.27 -17.15
CA ARG A 25 -2.16 8.03 -15.99
C ARG A 25 -1.04 7.24 -15.31
N THR A 26 0.15 7.81 -15.27
CA THR A 26 1.28 7.19 -14.58
C THR A 26 1.16 7.37 -13.07
N ILE A 27 1.27 6.26 -12.33
CA ILE A 27 1.25 6.30 -10.87
C ILE A 27 2.49 5.60 -10.32
N LEU A 28 3.16 6.24 -9.35
CA LEU A 28 4.27 5.69 -8.60
C LEU A 28 3.85 5.42 -7.15
N PHE A 29 4.05 4.19 -6.69
CA PHE A 29 4.05 3.85 -5.28
C PHE A 29 5.50 3.88 -4.77
N LEU A 30 5.76 4.75 -3.79
CA LEU A 30 7.08 5.00 -3.24
C LEU A 30 7.08 4.73 -1.73
N GLY A 31 7.86 3.74 -1.27
CA GLY A 31 7.80 3.37 0.14
C GLY A 31 8.65 2.18 0.52
N SER A 32 8.09 1.30 1.34
CA SER A 32 8.83 0.21 1.94
C SER A 32 8.03 -1.10 2.01
N SER A 33 8.42 -1.98 2.94
CA SER A 33 7.74 -3.24 3.25
C SER A 33 6.25 -3.09 3.57
N PHE A 34 5.84 -1.91 3.98
CA PHE A 34 4.45 -1.56 4.26
C PHE A 34 3.59 -1.46 3.00
N THR A 35 4.19 -1.43 1.84
CA THR A 35 3.47 -1.34 0.55
C THR A 35 3.80 -2.53 -0.38
N TYR A 36 5.00 -3.14 -0.28
CA TYR A 36 5.27 -4.32 -1.10
C TYR A 36 4.66 -5.63 -0.57
N GLY A 37 3.95 -5.60 0.56
CA GLY A 37 3.20 -6.75 1.04
C GLY A 37 4.00 -7.74 1.88
N ALA A 38 5.06 -7.27 2.58
CA ALA A 38 5.95 -8.13 3.37
C ALA A 38 5.19 -9.10 4.27
N HIS A 39 5.67 -10.34 4.33
CA HIS A 39 5.16 -11.42 5.19
C HIS A 39 3.71 -11.86 4.90
N SER A 40 3.18 -11.55 3.71
CA SER A 40 1.83 -11.94 3.32
C SER A 40 1.76 -12.43 1.86
N ALA A 41 0.64 -13.02 1.47
CA ALA A 41 0.40 -13.40 0.07
C ALA A 41 0.36 -12.18 -0.88
N ALA A 42 0.09 -10.98 -0.35
CA ALA A 42 0.10 -9.76 -1.14
C ALA A 42 1.46 -9.48 -1.81
N GLN A 43 2.58 -9.87 -1.17
CA GLN A 43 3.92 -9.67 -1.72
C GLN A 43 4.09 -10.24 -3.12
N HIS A 44 3.52 -11.40 -3.38
CA HIS A 44 3.63 -12.12 -4.65
C HIS A 44 2.37 -12.01 -5.53
N PHE A 45 1.45 -11.11 -5.18
CA PHE A 45 0.23 -10.89 -5.94
C PHE A 45 0.55 -10.17 -7.25
N HIS A 46 0.44 -10.87 -8.38
CA HIS A 46 0.56 -10.35 -9.76
C HIS A 46 1.69 -9.33 -10.00
N PRO A 47 2.96 -9.60 -9.62
CA PRO A 47 4.07 -8.68 -9.78
C PRO A 47 4.28 -8.24 -11.24
N GLU A 48 3.88 -9.07 -12.21
CA GLU A 48 3.96 -8.80 -13.65
C GLU A 48 3.04 -7.65 -14.11
N THR A 49 2.14 -7.18 -13.27
CA THR A 49 1.21 -6.09 -13.59
C THR A 49 1.71 -4.70 -13.18
N VAL A 50 2.88 -4.64 -12.53
CA VAL A 50 3.50 -3.43 -12.01
C VAL A 50 4.90 -3.27 -12.61
N HIS A 51 5.26 -2.04 -12.96
CA HIS A 51 6.63 -1.72 -13.34
C HIS A 51 7.46 -1.48 -12.07
N ASP A 52 8.13 -2.52 -11.59
CA ASP A 52 9.08 -2.39 -10.49
C ASP A 52 10.34 -1.67 -11.00
N LEU A 53 10.65 -0.52 -10.41
CA LEU A 53 11.80 0.31 -10.78
C LEU A 53 13.08 -0.12 -10.06
N ILE A 54 12.96 -0.95 -9.02
CA ILE A 54 14.11 -1.57 -8.36
C ILE A 54 14.56 -2.74 -9.26
N GLU A 55 15.88 -2.79 -9.54
CA GLU A 55 16.47 -4.02 -10.05
C GLU A 55 16.10 -5.17 -9.11
N PRO A 56 15.79 -6.36 -9.64
CA PRO A 56 15.44 -7.51 -8.80
C PRO A 56 16.34 -7.56 -7.58
N ASP A 57 15.75 -7.74 -6.41
CA ASP A 57 16.51 -7.80 -5.17
C ASP A 57 17.63 -8.86 -5.26
N ALA A 58 18.47 -9.00 -4.23
CA ALA A 58 19.57 -9.95 -4.22
C ALA A 58 19.11 -11.43 -4.45
N HIS A 59 17.81 -11.67 -4.38
CA HIS A 59 17.17 -12.97 -4.62
C HIS A 59 16.52 -13.08 -6.01
N GLY A 60 16.53 -12.03 -6.81
CA GLY A 60 15.94 -11.98 -8.15
C GLY A 60 14.41 -11.94 -8.16
N GLU A 61 13.79 -11.50 -7.06
CA GLU A 61 12.35 -11.39 -6.91
C GLU A 61 11.85 -9.99 -7.21
N THR A 62 10.67 -9.89 -7.81
CA THR A 62 9.87 -8.68 -7.96
C THR A 62 8.63 -8.79 -7.09
N TYR A 63 8.14 -7.66 -6.59
CA TYR A 63 6.99 -7.63 -5.70
C TYR A 63 5.77 -7.02 -6.37
N GLY A 64 4.60 -7.64 -6.16
CA GLY A 64 3.33 -7.05 -6.58
C GLY A 64 2.81 -6.08 -5.52
N GLY A 65 2.55 -6.60 -4.33
CA GLY A 65 2.13 -5.81 -3.19
C GLY A 65 0.85 -5.02 -3.41
N VAL A 66 0.71 -3.96 -2.63
CA VAL A 66 -0.41 -3.02 -2.75
C VAL A 66 -0.52 -2.38 -4.14
N PRO A 67 0.58 -2.05 -4.87
CA PRO A 67 0.49 -1.55 -6.23
C PRO A 67 -0.24 -2.49 -7.20
N ALA A 68 0.04 -3.79 -7.13
CA ALA A 68 -0.64 -4.78 -7.98
C ALA A 68 -2.10 -4.98 -7.56
N ILE A 69 -2.40 -4.96 -6.26
CA ILE A 69 -3.77 -5.01 -5.75
C ILE A 69 -4.55 -3.77 -6.20
N PHE A 70 -3.98 -2.57 -6.09
CA PHE A 70 -4.57 -1.34 -6.61
C PHE A 70 -4.85 -1.44 -8.12
N LYS A 71 -3.88 -1.96 -8.90
CA LYS A 71 -4.06 -2.18 -10.34
C LYS A 71 -5.23 -3.11 -10.62
N ALA A 72 -5.33 -4.23 -9.90
CA ALA A 72 -6.43 -5.17 -10.05
C ALA A 72 -7.78 -4.51 -9.72
N PHE A 73 -7.88 -3.76 -8.62
CA PHE A 73 -9.10 -3.02 -8.27
C PHE A 73 -9.50 -2.00 -9.34
N THR A 74 -8.54 -1.28 -9.93
CA THR A 74 -8.86 -0.35 -11.02
C THR A 74 -9.40 -1.09 -12.24
N MET A 75 -8.85 -2.26 -12.57
CA MET A 75 -9.34 -3.10 -13.68
C MET A 75 -10.74 -3.64 -13.40
N GLU A 76 -11.01 -4.14 -12.20
CA GLU A 76 -12.33 -4.62 -11.77
C GLU A 76 -13.40 -3.51 -11.82
N ALA A 77 -13.01 -2.28 -11.47
CA ALA A 77 -13.89 -1.11 -11.56
C ALA A 77 -13.99 -0.52 -12.98
N GLY A 78 -13.37 -1.14 -14.00
CA GLY A 78 -13.39 -0.66 -15.38
C GLY A 78 -12.50 0.57 -15.63
N LEU A 79 -11.59 0.91 -14.71
CA LEU A 79 -10.65 2.01 -14.83
C LEU A 79 -9.32 1.49 -15.41
N THR A 80 -9.24 1.38 -16.73
CA THR A 80 -8.11 0.72 -17.42
C THR A 80 -6.93 1.64 -17.73
N ASP A 81 -7.01 2.91 -17.37
CA ASP A 81 -6.07 3.96 -17.75
C ASP A 81 -4.97 4.26 -16.71
N TYR A 82 -4.73 3.35 -15.75
CA TYR A 82 -3.63 3.46 -14.79
C TYR A 82 -2.42 2.63 -15.25
N ASP A 83 -1.26 3.29 -15.36
CA ASP A 83 0.06 2.68 -15.57
C ASP A 83 0.81 2.70 -14.24
N VAL A 84 0.91 1.53 -13.59
CA VAL A 84 1.35 1.43 -12.20
C VAL A 84 2.82 1.04 -12.13
N SER A 85 3.59 1.87 -11.41
CA SER A 85 4.99 1.63 -11.08
C SER A 85 5.21 1.62 -9.57
N SER A 86 6.26 0.96 -9.12
CA SER A 86 6.69 0.92 -7.73
C SER A 86 8.19 1.14 -7.58
N GLU A 87 8.59 1.73 -6.45
CA GLU A 87 9.97 1.82 -5.97
C GLU A 87 9.92 1.65 -4.45
N LEU A 88 10.04 0.39 -3.97
CA LEU A 88 9.72 -0.02 -2.60
C LEU A 88 10.91 -0.68 -1.92
N VAL A 89 11.56 0.01 -0.98
CA VAL A 89 12.76 -0.47 -0.28
C VAL A 89 12.47 -0.72 1.20
N GLY A 90 12.58 -1.97 1.65
CA GLY A 90 12.31 -2.38 3.03
C GLY A 90 13.08 -1.56 4.07
N GLY A 91 12.37 -1.11 5.12
CA GLY A 91 12.95 -0.37 6.25
C GLY A 91 13.45 1.04 5.92
N LYS A 92 12.98 1.66 4.82
CA LYS A 92 13.38 3.01 4.42
C LYS A 92 12.22 3.99 4.53
N GLY A 93 12.58 5.26 4.82
CA GLY A 93 11.68 6.41 4.78
C GLY A 93 11.96 7.28 3.56
N LEU A 94 11.27 8.42 3.44
CA LEU A 94 11.37 9.31 2.28
C LEU A 94 12.76 9.95 2.10
N GLU A 95 13.52 10.09 3.17
CA GLU A 95 14.90 10.63 3.16
C GLU A 95 15.88 9.73 2.40
N TYR A 96 15.59 8.43 2.33
CA TYR A 96 16.44 7.43 1.68
C TYR A 96 16.75 7.75 0.22
N TRP A 97 15.77 8.26 -0.52
CA TRP A 97 15.92 8.56 -1.96
C TRP A 97 16.94 9.67 -2.24
N PHE A 98 17.26 10.49 -1.24
CA PHE A 98 18.23 11.55 -1.34
C PHE A 98 19.65 11.14 -0.92
N THR A 99 19.86 9.88 -0.56
CA THR A 99 21.20 9.38 -0.15
C THR A 99 22.08 8.98 -1.33
N ASP A 100 21.48 8.75 -2.51
CA ASP A 100 22.15 8.28 -3.70
C ASP A 100 21.56 8.93 -4.96
N PRO A 101 22.40 9.58 -5.82
CA PRO A 101 21.90 10.20 -7.04
C PRO A 101 21.23 9.24 -8.04
N GLN A 102 21.64 7.96 -8.08
CA GLN A 102 21.03 6.96 -8.98
C GLN A 102 19.63 6.59 -8.52
N LYS A 103 19.44 6.39 -7.20
CA LYS A 103 18.10 6.15 -6.63
C LYS A 103 17.17 7.32 -6.86
N LEU A 104 17.68 8.53 -6.63
CA LEU A 104 16.91 9.74 -6.90
C LEU A 104 16.51 9.84 -8.38
N ALA A 105 17.43 9.53 -9.30
CA ALA A 105 17.17 9.57 -10.74
C ALA A 105 16.10 8.56 -11.18
N ALA A 106 16.02 7.41 -10.54
CA ALA A 106 15.02 6.37 -10.84
C ALA A 106 13.59 6.90 -10.66
N ILE A 107 13.34 7.67 -9.59
CA ILE A 107 12.01 8.20 -9.25
C ILE A 107 11.76 9.62 -9.78
N ASN A 108 12.78 10.39 -10.10
CA ASN A 108 12.68 11.80 -10.53
C ASN A 108 12.17 11.94 -11.97
N LYS A 109 10.92 11.58 -12.18
CA LYS A 109 10.21 11.56 -13.47
C LYS A 109 8.89 12.34 -13.37
N PRO A 110 8.26 12.74 -14.48
CA PRO A 110 7.02 13.52 -14.49
C PRO A 110 5.78 12.62 -14.27
N TRP A 111 5.67 12.02 -13.09
CA TRP A 111 4.51 11.22 -12.68
C TRP A 111 3.23 12.06 -12.63
N ASP A 112 2.08 11.46 -12.98
CA ASP A 112 0.77 12.08 -12.78
C ASP A 112 0.28 11.95 -11.35
N ILE A 113 0.61 10.82 -10.71
CA ILE A 113 0.20 10.48 -9.34
C ILE A 113 1.41 9.87 -8.61
N VAL A 114 1.62 10.25 -7.35
CA VAL A 114 2.59 9.59 -6.48
C VAL A 114 1.92 9.32 -5.14
N VAL A 115 2.00 8.07 -4.66
CA VAL A 115 1.57 7.65 -3.31
C VAL A 115 2.82 7.28 -2.54
N MET A 116 3.02 7.88 -1.36
CA MET A 116 4.27 7.71 -0.65
C MET A 116 4.11 7.75 0.87
N HIS A 117 5.01 7.07 1.58
CA HIS A 117 5.05 7.12 3.04
C HIS A 117 6.48 7.22 3.57
N GLY A 118 6.61 7.80 4.76
CA GLY A 118 7.84 7.83 5.53
C GLY A 118 8.03 6.55 6.35
N PHE A 119 8.95 6.59 7.32
CA PHE A 119 9.16 5.47 8.22
C PHE A 119 7.93 5.26 9.11
N SER A 120 7.58 3.99 9.39
CA SER A 120 6.30 3.64 10.06
C SER A 120 6.16 4.17 11.47
N THR A 121 7.27 4.38 12.20
CA THR A 121 7.29 5.04 13.51
C THR A 121 7.64 6.54 13.43
N LEU A 122 7.56 7.15 12.23
CA LEU A 122 7.97 8.51 11.86
C LEU A 122 9.49 8.71 11.83
N ASP A 123 10.20 8.19 12.80
CA ASP A 123 11.67 8.12 12.88
C ASP A 123 12.07 6.76 13.45
N GLN A 124 13.12 6.14 12.91
CA GLN A 124 13.59 4.83 13.34
C GLN A 124 14.31 4.90 14.68
N ALA A 125 15.13 5.93 14.89
CA ALA A 125 15.94 6.10 16.09
C ALA A 125 15.14 6.74 17.24
N HIS A 126 14.14 7.57 16.90
CA HIS A 126 13.31 8.32 17.85
C HIS A 126 11.83 8.15 17.50
N PRO A 127 11.23 6.98 17.78
CA PRO A 127 9.84 6.69 17.43
C PRO A 127 8.87 7.77 17.94
N GLY A 128 8.03 8.28 17.04
CA GLY A 128 7.12 9.39 17.31
C GLY A 128 7.65 10.78 16.97
N ASP A 129 8.95 10.94 16.72
CA ASP A 129 9.50 12.21 16.23
C ASP A 129 9.15 12.41 14.74
N ARG A 130 8.46 13.49 14.45
CA ARG A 130 7.97 13.83 13.11
C ARG A 130 8.94 14.67 12.27
N THR A 131 10.05 15.12 12.86
CA THR A 131 10.99 16.07 12.22
C THR A 131 11.50 15.57 10.88
N LEU A 132 11.89 14.27 10.82
CA LEU A 132 12.38 13.65 9.61
C LEU A 132 11.30 13.53 8.53
N LEU A 133 10.08 13.14 8.91
CA LEU A 133 8.94 13.09 8.00
C LEU A 133 8.64 14.48 7.41
N LEU A 134 8.57 15.52 8.24
CA LEU A 134 8.23 16.87 7.78
C LEU A 134 9.26 17.43 6.79
N SER A 135 10.55 17.25 7.08
CA SER A 135 11.62 17.73 6.20
C SER A 135 11.71 16.95 4.90
N SER A 136 11.62 15.62 4.96
CA SER A 136 11.74 14.76 3.78
C SER A 136 10.51 14.83 2.88
N SER A 137 9.30 14.89 3.43
CA SER A 137 8.06 15.05 2.66
C SER A 137 8.03 16.36 1.89
N LYS A 138 8.45 17.47 2.50
CA LYS A 138 8.57 18.75 1.81
C LYS A 138 9.57 18.69 0.66
N ARG A 139 10.74 18.11 0.88
CA ARG A 139 11.80 18.00 -0.13
C ARG A 139 11.37 17.13 -1.31
N ILE A 140 10.73 15.99 -1.05
CA ILE A 140 10.30 15.07 -2.11
C ILE A 140 9.14 15.64 -2.92
N ALA A 141 8.21 16.36 -2.30
CA ALA A 141 7.14 17.06 -2.99
C ALA A 141 7.69 18.10 -3.96
N GLN A 142 8.67 18.90 -3.53
CA GLN A 142 9.33 19.90 -4.39
C GLN A 142 9.97 19.24 -5.62
N MET A 143 10.62 18.09 -5.43
CA MET A 143 11.23 17.33 -6.52
C MET A 143 10.18 16.89 -7.54
N PHE A 144 9.13 16.17 -7.13
CA PHE A 144 8.11 15.70 -8.08
C PHE A 144 7.38 16.83 -8.79
N LEU A 145 7.02 17.90 -8.06
CA LEU A 145 6.34 19.05 -8.64
C LEU A 145 7.23 19.89 -9.55
N SER A 146 8.55 19.77 -9.46
CA SER A 146 9.46 20.36 -10.45
C SER A 146 9.45 19.62 -11.79
N GLN A 147 9.12 18.32 -11.79
CA GLN A 147 9.00 17.50 -13.00
C GLN A 147 7.59 17.59 -13.60
N ASN A 148 6.56 17.56 -12.77
CA ASN A 148 5.17 17.74 -13.18
C ASN A 148 4.41 18.60 -12.16
N PRO A 149 4.22 19.91 -12.45
CA PRO A 149 3.50 20.83 -11.54
C PRO A 149 2.04 20.43 -11.27
N ASN A 150 1.46 19.55 -12.09
CA ASN A 150 0.09 19.06 -11.95
C ASN A 150 0.00 17.69 -11.24
N ALA A 151 1.13 17.11 -10.83
CA ALA A 151 1.16 15.83 -10.14
C ALA A 151 0.27 15.83 -8.91
N LYS A 152 -0.47 14.75 -8.70
CA LYS A 152 -1.26 14.50 -7.49
C LYS A 152 -0.41 13.70 -6.51
N LEU A 153 0.10 14.39 -5.48
CA LEU A 153 0.95 13.78 -4.46
C LEU A 153 0.11 13.39 -3.26
N TRP A 154 0.12 12.11 -2.90
CA TRP A 154 -0.59 11.56 -1.74
C TRP A 154 0.41 11.06 -0.71
N LEU A 155 0.20 11.42 0.54
CA LEU A 155 0.89 10.82 1.67
C LEU A 155 0.04 9.68 2.24
N PHE A 156 0.67 8.55 2.53
CA PHE A 156 0.03 7.40 3.13
C PHE A 156 0.39 7.34 4.64
N ALA A 157 -0.60 7.50 5.52
CA ALA A 157 -0.42 7.37 6.96
C ALA A 157 -0.60 5.91 7.39
N THR A 158 0.49 5.30 7.88
CA THR A 158 0.54 3.88 8.23
C THR A 158 -0.25 3.54 9.49
N TRP A 159 -0.46 2.25 9.73
CA TRP A 159 -1.18 1.69 10.89
C TRP A 159 -0.34 1.63 12.16
N SER A 160 -1.02 1.35 13.28
CA SER A 160 -0.38 1.03 14.56
C SER A 160 0.34 -0.31 14.49
N ARG A 161 1.59 -0.33 14.88
CA ARG A 161 2.40 -1.54 15.04
C ARG A 161 2.17 -2.12 16.43
N ALA A 162 1.75 -3.37 16.51
CA ALA A 162 1.51 -4.02 17.77
C ALA A 162 2.83 -4.25 18.55
N ASP A 163 3.94 -4.50 17.85
CA ASP A 163 5.29 -4.60 18.44
C ASP A 163 5.80 -3.28 19.07
N GLN A 164 5.19 -2.15 18.74
CA GLN A 164 5.50 -0.84 19.32
C GLN A 164 4.50 -0.43 20.43
N THR A 165 3.47 -1.24 20.67
CA THR A 165 2.38 -0.90 21.60
C THR A 165 2.30 -1.87 22.78
N PHE A 166 2.41 -3.17 22.55
CA PHE A 166 2.19 -4.18 23.61
C PHE A 166 3.44 -4.49 24.43
N PRO A 167 4.64 -4.69 23.88
CA PRO A 167 5.80 -5.06 24.67
C PRO A 167 6.20 -4.00 25.70
N ASP A 168 6.69 -4.45 26.85
CA ASP A 168 7.26 -3.58 27.86
C ASP A 168 8.38 -2.70 27.29
N GLY A 169 8.33 -1.39 27.60
CA GLY A 169 9.31 -0.42 27.12
C GLY A 169 9.14 0.03 25.67
N ALA A 170 8.15 -0.48 24.94
CA ALA A 170 7.83 0.00 23.60
C ALA A 170 7.33 1.46 23.67
N PRO A 171 7.55 2.27 22.60
CA PRO A 171 7.24 3.71 22.59
C PRO A 171 5.77 4.05 22.88
N TRP A 172 4.84 3.17 22.50
CA TRP A 172 3.40 3.33 22.77
C TRP A 172 2.88 2.36 23.83
N HIS A 173 3.77 1.74 24.63
CA HIS A 173 3.37 0.82 25.69
C HIS A 173 2.37 1.47 26.67
N GLY A 174 1.34 0.72 27.06
CA GLY A 174 0.29 1.16 27.97
C GLY A 174 -0.74 2.11 27.36
N LYS A 175 -0.64 2.43 26.08
CA LYS A 175 -1.67 3.17 25.33
C LYS A 175 -2.59 2.19 24.58
N PRO A 176 -3.85 2.59 24.26
CA PRO A 176 -4.67 1.84 23.33
C PRO A 176 -3.96 1.64 21.99
N ILE A 177 -4.15 0.48 21.35
CA ILE A 177 -3.52 0.15 20.06
C ILE A 177 -3.78 1.24 18.99
N GLN A 178 -4.92 1.89 19.04
CA GLN A 178 -5.31 2.94 18.10
C GLN A 178 -4.45 4.22 18.23
N GLN A 179 -3.71 4.39 19.33
CA GLN A 179 -3.04 5.67 19.60
C GLN A 179 -1.89 5.95 18.64
N MET A 180 -1.07 4.93 18.33
CA MET A 180 0.03 5.12 17.39
C MET A 180 -0.48 5.54 16.01
N GLY A 181 -1.55 4.92 15.49
CA GLY A 181 -2.16 5.31 14.21
C GLY A 181 -2.67 6.75 14.21
N LYS A 182 -3.23 7.23 15.34
CA LYS A 182 -3.64 8.63 15.50
C LYS A 182 -2.46 9.59 15.53
N ASP A 183 -1.37 9.23 16.23
CA ASP A 183 -0.16 10.06 16.30
C ASP A 183 0.53 10.15 14.93
N VAL A 184 0.59 9.04 14.19
CA VAL A 184 1.09 8.99 12.81
C VAL A 184 0.23 9.87 11.91
N GLN A 185 -1.09 9.70 11.94
CA GLN A 185 -2.02 10.53 11.14
C GLN A 185 -1.80 12.02 11.41
N ALA A 186 -1.68 12.43 12.67
CA ALA A 186 -1.47 13.83 13.06
C ALA A 186 -0.14 14.40 12.52
N ALA A 187 0.91 13.56 12.43
CA ALA A 187 2.18 13.96 11.83
C ALA A 187 2.05 14.19 10.31
N TYR A 188 1.34 13.31 9.61
CA TYR A 188 1.07 13.45 8.18
C TYR A 188 0.16 14.65 7.87
N GLU A 189 -0.83 14.92 8.72
CA GLU A 189 -1.64 16.14 8.62
C GLU A 189 -0.80 17.41 8.77
N GLN A 190 0.18 17.40 9.66
CA GLN A 190 1.13 18.50 9.78
C GLN A 190 1.98 18.63 8.49
N ALA A 191 2.47 17.53 7.92
CA ALA A 191 3.23 17.57 6.68
C ALA A 191 2.43 18.18 5.51
N VAL A 192 1.14 17.83 5.38
CA VAL A 192 0.25 18.42 4.37
C VAL A 192 -0.03 19.89 4.64
N ARG A 193 -0.18 20.31 5.93
CA ARG A 193 -0.33 21.73 6.24
C ARG A 193 0.92 22.56 5.90
N GLU A 194 2.12 21.98 6.07
CA GLU A 194 3.39 22.66 5.77
C GLU A 194 3.73 22.65 4.27
N GLU A 195 3.20 21.70 3.51
CA GLU A 195 3.32 21.65 2.04
C GLU A 195 1.92 21.45 1.41
N PRO A 196 1.15 22.52 1.23
CA PRO A 196 -0.27 22.46 0.81
C PRO A 196 -0.47 22.01 -0.64
N ARG A 197 0.58 21.72 -1.40
CA ARG A 197 0.49 21.15 -2.75
C ARG A 197 0.27 19.63 -2.75
N TYR A 198 0.33 18.96 -1.61
CA TYR A 198 -0.16 17.59 -1.49
C TYR A 198 -1.66 17.53 -1.80
N ALA A 199 -2.08 16.51 -2.55
CA ALA A 199 -3.50 16.23 -2.80
C ALA A 199 -4.24 15.80 -1.54
N GLY A 200 -3.51 15.22 -0.58
CA GLY A 200 -4.03 14.83 0.73
C GLY A 200 -3.31 13.62 1.33
N ILE A 201 -4.02 12.95 2.22
CA ILE A 201 -3.55 11.77 2.95
C ILE A 201 -4.45 10.59 2.64
N VAL A 202 -3.86 9.41 2.44
CA VAL A 202 -4.54 8.12 2.50
C VAL A 202 -4.48 7.63 3.95
N PRO A 203 -5.59 7.67 4.71
CA PRO A 203 -5.57 7.48 6.16
C PRO A 203 -5.71 6.00 6.53
N VAL A 204 -4.76 5.15 6.13
CA VAL A 204 -4.83 3.70 6.34
C VAL A 204 -4.85 3.33 7.82
N GLY A 205 -4.03 4.00 8.64
CA GLY A 205 -4.04 3.78 10.09
C GLY A 205 -5.38 4.09 10.75
N LEU A 206 -6.14 5.07 10.22
CA LEU A 206 -7.50 5.33 10.71
C LEU A 206 -8.50 4.27 10.23
N ALA A 207 -8.31 3.68 9.04
CA ALA A 207 -9.13 2.57 8.60
C ALA A 207 -8.89 1.32 9.47
N TRP A 208 -7.65 1.04 9.85
CA TRP A 208 -7.32 -0.01 10.80
C TRP A 208 -7.98 0.24 12.16
N ASN A 209 -7.86 1.44 12.70
CA ASN A 209 -8.53 1.82 13.94
C ASN A 209 -10.05 1.61 13.86
N ARG A 210 -10.68 1.99 12.74
CA ARG A 210 -12.11 1.77 12.53
C ARG A 210 -12.45 0.28 12.49
N ALA A 211 -11.66 -0.56 11.80
CA ALA A 211 -11.88 -2.00 11.76
C ALA A 211 -11.86 -2.62 13.17
N ILE A 212 -10.95 -2.16 14.02
CA ILE A 212 -10.85 -2.56 15.43
C ILE A 212 -12.07 -2.04 16.22
N ASP A 213 -12.34 -0.74 16.14
CA ASP A 213 -13.41 -0.08 16.91
C ASP A 213 -14.80 -0.63 16.57
N THR A 214 -15.01 -1.11 15.33
CA THR A 214 -16.27 -1.73 14.89
C THR A 214 -16.32 -3.24 15.07
N GLY A 215 -15.27 -3.85 15.61
CA GLY A 215 -15.19 -5.29 15.89
C GLY A 215 -14.99 -6.16 14.64
N VAL A 216 -14.65 -5.57 13.50
CA VAL A 216 -14.25 -6.31 12.27
C VAL A 216 -12.87 -6.94 12.46
N ALA A 217 -11.94 -6.21 13.07
CA ALA A 217 -10.60 -6.69 13.36
C ALA A 217 -10.39 -6.90 14.86
N ASP A 218 -9.44 -7.77 15.17
CA ASP A 218 -8.97 -7.93 16.54
C ASP A 218 -8.05 -6.77 16.93
N ASP A 219 -8.01 -6.42 18.20
CA ASP A 219 -7.22 -5.32 18.73
C ASP A 219 -5.88 -5.75 19.36
N ASN A 220 -5.67 -7.09 19.50
CA ASN A 220 -4.46 -7.63 20.11
C ASN A 220 -3.97 -8.90 19.40
N PRO A 221 -2.96 -8.85 18.53
CA PRO A 221 -2.46 -10.05 17.84
C PRO A 221 -1.57 -10.94 18.72
N TYR A 222 -1.35 -10.60 19.99
CA TYR A 222 -0.55 -11.41 20.93
C TYR A 222 -1.39 -12.40 21.75
N ASP A 223 -2.72 -12.36 21.65
CA ASP A 223 -3.62 -13.33 22.26
C ASP A 223 -4.43 -14.06 21.17
N ASP A 224 -5.44 -14.83 21.56
CA ASP A 224 -6.27 -15.59 20.61
C ASP A 224 -7.17 -14.65 19.82
N ILE A 225 -7.06 -14.68 18.50
CA ILE A 225 -7.93 -13.92 17.61
C ILE A 225 -9.38 -14.37 17.77
N GLY A 226 -10.27 -13.44 18.06
CA GLY A 226 -11.69 -13.72 18.22
C GLY A 226 -12.29 -14.41 16.99
N ALA A 227 -13.10 -15.46 17.17
CA ALA A 227 -13.59 -16.34 16.11
C ALA A 227 -14.30 -15.65 14.93
N SER A 228 -14.82 -14.44 15.12
CA SER A 228 -15.47 -13.63 14.09
C SER A 228 -14.66 -12.42 13.64
N LYS A 229 -13.45 -12.26 14.16
CA LYS A 229 -12.57 -11.13 13.87
C LYS A 229 -11.50 -11.50 12.87
N ILE A 230 -10.90 -10.48 12.28
CA ILE A 230 -9.79 -10.54 11.33
C ILE A 230 -8.52 -10.11 12.06
N ASP A 231 -7.42 -10.84 11.86
CA ASP A 231 -6.10 -10.34 12.24
C ASP A 231 -5.54 -9.49 11.08
N LEU A 232 -5.37 -8.20 11.33
CA LEU A 232 -4.79 -7.28 10.35
C LEU A 232 -3.27 -7.34 10.31
N TRP A 233 -2.60 -7.86 11.36
CA TRP A 233 -1.15 -8.00 11.40
C TRP A 233 -0.69 -9.35 10.85
N ALA A 234 0.53 -9.39 10.31
CA ALA A 234 1.25 -10.62 10.05
C ALA A 234 1.83 -11.22 11.35
N TYR A 235 2.40 -12.40 11.25
CA TYR A 235 2.95 -13.15 12.41
C TYR A 235 4.04 -12.40 13.20
N ASP A 236 4.64 -11.36 12.63
CA ASP A 236 5.64 -10.53 13.30
C ASP A 236 5.04 -9.34 14.07
N HIS A 237 3.70 -9.21 14.08
CA HIS A 237 2.94 -8.16 14.75
C HIS A 237 3.36 -6.73 14.37
N TYR A 238 4.02 -6.62 13.23
CA TYR A 238 4.61 -5.41 12.69
C TYR A 238 4.06 -5.10 11.30
N HIS A 239 4.23 -6.04 10.36
CA HIS A 239 3.70 -5.93 9.02
C HIS A 239 2.22 -6.30 8.97
N ALA A 240 1.57 -5.96 7.88
CA ALA A 240 0.19 -6.34 7.65
C ALA A 240 0.06 -7.81 7.22
N SER A 241 -1.04 -8.44 7.56
CA SER A 241 -1.52 -9.65 6.91
C SER A 241 -2.08 -9.34 5.51
N SER A 242 -2.51 -10.36 4.79
CA SER A 242 -3.25 -10.15 3.53
C SER A 242 -4.49 -9.28 3.70
N PHE A 243 -5.17 -9.37 4.85
CA PHE A 243 -6.32 -8.51 5.16
C PHE A 243 -5.93 -7.04 5.33
N GLY A 244 -4.82 -6.79 6.02
CA GLY A 244 -4.33 -5.42 6.26
C GLY A 244 -3.86 -4.74 4.97
N TYR A 245 -3.14 -5.45 4.09
CA TYR A 245 -2.74 -4.92 2.78
C TYR A 245 -3.92 -4.76 1.82
N TYR A 246 -4.91 -5.66 1.89
CA TYR A 246 -6.15 -5.50 1.14
C TYR A 246 -6.89 -4.22 1.57
N LEU A 247 -6.98 -3.95 2.87
CA LEU A 247 -7.58 -2.72 3.38
C LEU A 247 -6.80 -1.47 2.95
N GLU A 248 -5.45 -1.51 2.98
CA GLU A 248 -4.61 -0.44 2.45
C GLU A 248 -4.94 -0.15 0.98
N ALA A 249 -4.97 -1.19 0.14
CA ALA A 249 -5.27 -1.03 -1.28
C ALA A 249 -6.69 -0.47 -1.54
N LEU A 250 -7.69 -0.83 -0.71
CA LEU A 250 -9.03 -0.23 -0.76
C LEU A 250 -9.01 1.27 -0.45
N MET A 251 -8.19 1.67 0.54
CA MET A 251 -8.03 3.08 0.91
C MET A 251 -7.35 3.87 -0.20
N ASP A 252 -6.28 3.31 -0.81
CA ASP A 252 -5.61 3.89 -1.97
C ASP A 252 -6.58 4.00 -3.16
N PHE A 253 -7.31 2.93 -3.47
CA PHE A 253 -8.30 2.92 -4.54
C PHE A 253 -9.31 4.05 -4.37
N GLY A 254 -9.91 4.16 -3.19
CA GLY A 254 -10.91 5.18 -2.93
C GLY A 254 -10.36 6.61 -3.01
N LYS A 255 -9.19 6.87 -2.41
CA LYS A 255 -8.58 8.22 -2.41
C LYS A 255 -8.08 8.66 -3.78
N ILE A 256 -7.43 7.76 -4.52
CA ILE A 256 -6.78 8.09 -5.79
C ILE A 256 -7.79 8.17 -6.92
N THR A 257 -8.73 7.23 -6.98
CA THR A 257 -9.72 7.16 -8.07
C THR A 257 -10.95 8.02 -7.82
N GLY A 258 -11.26 8.32 -6.54
CA GLY A 258 -12.51 8.95 -6.13
C GLY A 258 -13.72 8.02 -6.19
N GLN A 259 -13.52 6.72 -6.47
CA GLN A 259 -14.57 5.71 -6.47
C GLN A 259 -14.81 5.19 -5.05
N ASP A 260 -16.05 4.83 -4.76
CA ASP A 260 -16.38 4.15 -3.52
C ASP A 260 -15.85 2.70 -3.58
N PRO A 261 -15.07 2.22 -2.59
CA PRO A 261 -14.62 0.84 -2.56
C PRO A 261 -15.74 -0.21 -2.65
N LEU A 262 -16.95 0.13 -2.27
CA LEU A 262 -18.11 -0.75 -2.38
C LEU A 262 -18.46 -1.12 -3.84
N VAL A 263 -17.98 -0.42 -4.85
CA VAL A 263 -18.17 -0.78 -6.26
C VAL A 263 -17.52 -2.12 -6.63
N LEU A 264 -16.52 -2.56 -5.84
CA LEU A 264 -15.84 -3.83 -6.03
C LEU A 264 -16.65 -5.03 -5.49
N ALA A 265 -17.74 -4.78 -4.76
CA ALA A 265 -18.56 -5.83 -4.20
C ALA A 265 -19.19 -6.69 -5.30
N GLY A 266 -18.90 -8.00 -5.30
CA GLY A 266 -19.42 -8.97 -6.26
C GLY A 266 -18.52 -9.27 -7.47
N THR A 267 -17.41 -8.54 -7.65
CA THR A 267 -16.40 -8.79 -8.69
C THR A 267 -15.02 -9.09 -8.12
N ASP A 268 -14.89 -9.15 -6.81
CA ASP A 268 -13.67 -9.14 -6.01
C ASP A 268 -12.83 -10.42 -6.18
N GLN A 269 -12.14 -10.53 -7.33
CA GLN A 269 -11.18 -11.60 -7.61
C GLN A 269 -9.91 -11.46 -6.76
N VAL A 270 -9.58 -10.24 -6.35
CA VAL A 270 -8.43 -9.95 -5.47
C VAL A 270 -8.62 -10.64 -4.13
N ALA A 271 -9.78 -10.52 -3.50
CA ALA A 271 -10.05 -11.18 -2.22
C ALA A 271 -9.91 -12.70 -2.33
N GLU A 272 -10.47 -13.31 -3.39
CA GLU A 272 -10.34 -14.74 -3.62
C GLU A 272 -8.88 -15.17 -3.74
N ALA A 273 -8.08 -14.44 -4.54
CA ALA A 273 -6.65 -14.74 -4.75
C ALA A 273 -5.81 -14.58 -3.47
N LEU A 274 -6.20 -13.68 -2.57
CA LEU A 274 -5.54 -13.46 -1.27
C LEU A 274 -6.09 -14.38 -0.15
N GLY A 275 -7.04 -15.27 -0.44
CA GLY A 275 -7.65 -16.15 0.54
C GLY A 275 -8.62 -15.44 1.49
N ILE A 276 -9.15 -14.30 1.10
CA ILE A 276 -10.12 -13.50 1.86
C ILE A 276 -11.53 -13.94 1.49
N SER A 277 -12.35 -14.34 2.45
CA SER A 277 -13.71 -14.76 2.19
C SER A 277 -14.62 -13.58 1.75
N PRO A 278 -15.73 -13.81 1.02
CA PRO A 278 -16.65 -12.76 0.61
C PRO A 278 -17.25 -11.96 1.79
N ALA A 279 -17.39 -12.58 2.96
CA ALA A 279 -17.88 -11.88 4.14
C ALA A 279 -16.82 -10.93 4.71
N GLN A 280 -15.55 -11.34 4.72
CA GLN A 280 -14.44 -10.54 5.19
C GLN A 280 -14.12 -9.39 4.23
N SER A 281 -14.09 -9.65 2.91
CA SER A 281 -13.85 -8.59 1.93
C SER A 281 -14.95 -7.52 1.98
N LYS A 282 -16.21 -7.92 2.08
CA LYS A 282 -17.32 -6.99 2.26
C LYS A 282 -17.19 -6.15 3.53
N ALA A 283 -16.80 -6.75 4.65
CA ALA A 283 -16.58 -6.02 5.89
C ALA A 283 -15.43 -5.00 5.76
N LEU A 284 -14.31 -5.37 5.11
CA LEU A 284 -13.20 -4.45 4.87
C LEU A 284 -13.55 -3.33 3.88
N MET A 285 -14.32 -3.63 2.83
CA MET A 285 -14.86 -2.60 1.92
C MET A 285 -15.75 -1.61 2.66
N GLN A 286 -16.60 -2.08 3.59
CA GLN A 286 -17.44 -1.19 4.41
C GLN A 286 -16.59 -0.31 5.33
N VAL A 287 -15.55 -0.87 5.96
CA VAL A 287 -14.59 -0.11 6.77
C VAL A 287 -13.91 0.98 5.94
N ALA A 288 -13.45 0.65 4.73
CA ALA A 288 -12.84 1.62 3.84
C ALA A 288 -13.83 2.72 3.43
N HIS A 289 -15.03 2.35 2.99
CA HIS A 289 -16.12 3.29 2.67
C HIS A 289 -16.38 4.27 3.83
N ASP A 290 -16.65 3.75 5.02
CA ASP A 290 -16.97 4.57 6.20
C ASP A 290 -15.81 5.48 6.62
N THR A 291 -14.57 5.02 6.43
CA THR A 291 -13.38 5.83 6.74
C THR A 291 -13.20 6.97 5.74
N LEU A 292 -13.41 6.69 4.46
CA LEU A 292 -13.30 7.68 3.39
C LEU A 292 -14.44 8.73 3.44
N ALA A 293 -15.62 8.34 3.92
CA ALA A 293 -16.79 9.22 4.09
C ALA A 293 -16.68 10.10 5.35
N ALA A 294 -15.87 9.73 6.34
CA ALA A 294 -15.67 10.52 7.55
C ALA A 294 -14.97 11.86 7.22
N LYS A 295 -15.55 12.97 7.75
CA LYS A 295 -15.04 14.34 7.54
C LYS A 295 -14.03 14.70 8.61
#